data_9ad7ea270a036108d41179deb8af152a
#
_entry.id   9ad7ea270a036108d41179deb8af152a
#
_cell.length_a   1.000
_cell.length_b   1.000
_cell.length_c   1.000
_cell.angle_alpha   90.00
_cell.angle_beta   90.00
_cell.angle_gamma   90.00
#
_symmetry.space_group_name_H-M   'P 1'
#
loop_
_entity.id
_entity.type
_entity.pdbx_description
1 polymer ?
#
loop_
_entity_poly.entity_id
_entity_poly.type
_entity_poly.pdbx_seq_one_letter_code
_entity_poly.pdbx_strand_id
1 'polypeptide(L)'
;MSTKKFILQEHDIPTAWYNIVADMKNKPLPPLNPQTKEPLKASDFYPLFAEALSEQEMNDKDAWIEIPEEVRELYKIWRPTPLVRATGLEKALDTPAHIYFKNESVSPVGSHKLNSAIPQAYFCKKEGLTNITTETGAGQWGAALSYAAKAFGLELAVYMVKISYEQKPYRRSIMQTFGAQVIASPSMSTKAGRKILTDHPNYQGSLGTAISEAVELAIQTPNCKYTLGSVLNHGMLHQTVIGLEAEKQMEMAGEYPDVVIGCFGGGSNFSGISFPFLRHKLLEGKDIRVIAAEPASCPKLTRGQFQYDFGDEAGYTPLIPMFTLGHNFAPANIHAGGLRYHGAGSIVSQLKKDGMVEAVDIKQLETFEAATLFAQTEGIIPAPESAHAIATAIQEAEKAKLEGKARTILFNLSGHGLIDMAAYDQYFAGNLTNFVLTDEDVEKNLSQIEKII
;
A
#
# COMPACT_ATOMS: atom_id res chain seq x y z
N MET A 1 -20.76 -11.29 28.11
CA MET A 1 -20.33 -10.29 27.09
C MET A 1 -19.35 -10.97 26.18
N SER A 2 -19.53 -10.92 24.86
CA SER A 2 -18.56 -11.47 23.91
C SER A 2 -17.29 -10.59 23.88
N THR A 3 -16.12 -11.22 23.74
CA THR A 3 -14.86 -10.50 23.57
C THR A 3 -14.91 -9.67 22.29
N LYS A 4 -14.58 -8.37 22.41
CA LYS A 4 -14.58 -7.42 21.29
C LYS A 4 -13.18 -7.23 20.70
N LYS A 5 -12.13 -7.38 21.51
CA LYS A 5 -10.74 -7.05 21.15
C LYS A 5 -9.82 -8.25 21.41
N PHE A 6 -9.09 -8.67 20.40
CA PHE A 6 -8.17 -9.80 20.44
C PHE A 6 -6.74 -9.28 20.31
N ILE A 7 -5.91 -9.56 21.32
CA ILE A 7 -4.53 -9.07 21.42
C ILE A 7 -3.61 -10.25 21.64
N LEU A 8 -2.59 -10.38 20.82
CA LEU A 8 -1.49 -11.31 20.97
C LEU A 8 -0.42 -10.74 21.91
N GLN A 9 0.49 -11.58 22.37
CA GLN A 9 1.65 -11.18 23.18
C GLN A 9 2.87 -10.90 22.27
N GLU A 10 3.89 -10.23 22.78
CA GLU A 10 5.12 -9.93 22.03
C GLU A 10 5.80 -11.18 21.43
N HIS A 11 5.74 -12.31 22.14
CA HIS A 11 6.31 -13.57 21.64
C HIS A 11 5.53 -14.18 20.48
N ASP A 12 4.33 -13.68 20.18
CA ASP A 12 3.50 -14.08 19.04
C ASP A 12 3.82 -13.30 17.77
N ILE A 13 4.65 -12.25 17.85
CA ILE A 13 5.12 -11.53 16.66
C ILE A 13 5.74 -12.54 15.70
N PRO A 14 5.35 -12.53 14.41
CA PRO A 14 5.89 -13.45 13.43
C PRO A 14 7.43 -13.41 13.37
N THR A 15 8.04 -14.57 13.29
CA THR A 15 9.51 -14.72 13.14
C THR A 15 9.94 -14.78 11.69
N ALA A 16 8.98 -14.96 10.76
CA ALA A 16 9.22 -14.97 9.33
C ALA A 16 8.06 -14.28 8.60
N TRP A 17 8.38 -13.64 7.48
CA TRP A 17 7.39 -13.16 6.51
C TRP A 17 6.95 -14.31 5.60
N TYR A 18 5.73 -14.24 5.12
CA TYR A 18 5.20 -15.20 4.16
C TYR A 18 5.32 -14.68 2.72
N ASN A 19 6.07 -15.40 1.90
CA ASN A 19 6.23 -15.13 0.48
C ASN A 19 5.27 -16.01 -0.33
N ILE A 20 4.13 -15.44 -0.71
CA ILE A 20 3.09 -16.15 -1.47
C ILE A 20 3.59 -16.66 -2.83
N VAL A 21 4.60 -16.00 -3.43
CA VAL A 21 5.12 -16.36 -4.76
C VAL A 21 5.61 -17.80 -4.79
N ALA A 22 6.21 -18.29 -3.69
CA ALA A 22 6.67 -19.68 -3.60
C ALA A 22 5.54 -20.70 -3.83
N ASP A 23 4.32 -20.38 -3.35
CA ASP A 23 3.17 -21.28 -3.39
C ASP A 23 2.20 -21.01 -4.56
N MET A 24 2.42 -19.95 -5.34
CA MET A 24 1.61 -19.65 -6.52
C MET A 24 1.82 -20.68 -7.62
N LYS A 25 0.72 -21.15 -8.24
CA LYS A 25 0.75 -22.03 -9.41
C LYS A 25 1.36 -21.33 -10.63
N ASN A 26 0.90 -20.11 -10.90
CA ASN A 26 1.44 -19.25 -11.96
C ASN A 26 2.25 -18.15 -11.29
N LYS A 27 3.57 -18.18 -11.46
CA LYS A 27 4.47 -17.14 -10.95
C LYS A 27 4.21 -15.82 -11.72
N PRO A 28 4.41 -14.65 -11.11
CA PRO A 28 4.45 -13.40 -11.84
C PRO A 28 5.51 -13.45 -12.96
N LEU A 29 5.22 -12.80 -14.08
CA LEU A 29 6.23 -12.62 -15.11
C LEU A 29 7.40 -11.80 -14.55
N PRO A 30 8.65 -12.03 -15.01
CA PRO A 30 9.81 -11.30 -14.52
C PRO A 30 9.77 -9.83 -14.96
N PRO A 31 10.34 -8.90 -14.18
CA PRO A 31 10.58 -7.55 -14.66
C PRO A 31 11.57 -7.55 -15.82
N LEU A 32 11.44 -6.60 -16.76
CA LEU A 32 12.28 -6.52 -17.95
C LEU A 32 13.15 -5.26 -17.94
N ASN A 33 14.33 -5.41 -18.54
CA ASN A 33 15.16 -4.25 -18.90
C ASN A 33 14.42 -3.38 -19.92
N PRO A 34 14.26 -2.09 -19.71
CA PRO A 34 13.51 -1.23 -20.63
C PRO A 34 14.08 -1.17 -22.04
N GLN A 35 15.40 -1.32 -22.20
CA GLN A 35 16.09 -1.18 -23.48
C GLN A 35 16.16 -2.50 -24.24
N THR A 36 16.59 -3.58 -23.55
CA THR A 36 16.82 -4.89 -24.18
C THR A 36 15.59 -5.78 -24.17
N LYS A 37 14.60 -5.49 -23.31
CA LYS A 37 13.41 -6.33 -23.03
C LYS A 37 13.76 -7.72 -22.48
N GLU A 38 14.99 -7.91 -22.03
CA GLU A 38 15.43 -9.15 -21.39
C GLU A 38 14.99 -9.19 -19.92
N PRO A 39 14.66 -10.38 -19.37
CA PRO A 39 14.34 -10.54 -17.96
C PRO A 39 15.48 -10.11 -17.06
N LEU A 40 15.16 -9.35 -16.02
CA LEU A 40 16.10 -8.92 -15.01
C LEU A 40 16.32 -10.00 -13.94
N LYS A 41 17.50 -9.96 -13.32
CA LYS A 41 17.89 -10.75 -12.15
C LYS A 41 18.00 -9.84 -10.92
N ALA A 42 18.09 -10.42 -9.72
CA ALA A 42 18.27 -9.66 -8.49
C ALA A 42 19.45 -8.67 -8.55
N SER A 43 20.59 -9.11 -9.13
CA SER A 43 21.79 -8.26 -9.28
C SER A 43 21.58 -7.00 -10.12
N ASP A 44 20.59 -6.99 -11.02
CA ASP A 44 20.29 -5.83 -11.85
C ASP A 44 19.62 -4.69 -11.05
N PHE A 45 19.05 -5.01 -9.90
CA PHE A 45 18.45 -4.07 -8.96
C PHE A 45 19.45 -3.51 -7.92
N TYR A 46 20.62 -4.14 -7.73
CA TYR A 46 21.61 -3.71 -6.74
C TYR A 46 22.06 -2.24 -6.88
N PRO A 47 22.17 -1.68 -8.09
CA PRO A 47 22.50 -0.25 -8.20
C PRO A 47 21.46 0.68 -7.55
N LEU A 48 20.19 0.24 -7.45
CA LEU A 48 19.07 1.05 -6.99
C LEU A 48 18.60 0.69 -5.58
N PHE A 49 18.50 -0.60 -5.24
CA PHE A 49 18.03 -1.10 -3.96
C PHE A 49 19.14 -1.82 -3.18
N ALA A 50 19.00 -1.95 -1.87
CA ALA A 50 19.88 -2.81 -1.09
C ALA A 50 19.84 -4.26 -1.62
N GLU A 51 20.99 -4.95 -1.60
CA GLU A 51 21.13 -6.29 -2.18
C GLU A 51 20.12 -7.28 -1.59
N ALA A 52 19.97 -7.30 -0.26
CA ALA A 52 19.01 -8.18 0.40
C ALA A 52 17.55 -7.90 -0.01
N LEU A 53 17.18 -6.65 -0.28
CA LEU A 53 15.84 -6.29 -0.77
C LEU A 53 15.65 -6.74 -2.21
N SER A 54 16.69 -6.66 -3.03
CA SER A 54 16.69 -7.13 -4.42
C SER A 54 16.56 -8.66 -4.50
N GLU A 55 17.23 -9.38 -3.60
CA GLU A 55 17.07 -10.84 -3.48
C GLU A 55 15.65 -11.21 -3.04
N GLN A 56 15.08 -10.50 -2.08
CA GLN A 56 13.68 -10.70 -1.67
C GLN A 56 12.69 -10.36 -2.79
N GLU A 57 12.98 -9.33 -3.59
CA GLU A 57 12.14 -8.94 -4.74
C GLU A 57 12.00 -10.07 -5.75
N MET A 58 13.08 -10.82 -5.99
CA MET A 58 13.16 -11.86 -7.01
C MET A 58 13.01 -13.28 -6.45
N ASN A 59 12.76 -13.42 -5.14
CA ASN A 59 12.63 -14.73 -4.50
C ASN A 59 11.28 -15.37 -4.83
N ASP A 60 11.31 -16.43 -5.60
CA ASP A 60 10.16 -17.24 -5.99
C ASP A 60 10.15 -18.66 -5.42
N LYS A 61 11.09 -18.97 -4.50
CA LYS A 61 11.35 -20.34 -4.00
C LYS A 61 10.99 -20.51 -2.54
N ASP A 62 11.41 -19.54 -1.69
CA ASP A 62 11.28 -19.68 -0.25
C ASP A 62 9.96 -19.09 0.21
N ALA A 63 9.05 -19.94 0.72
CA ALA A 63 7.76 -19.50 1.22
C ALA A 63 7.86 -18.69 2.53
N TRP A 64 8.92 -18.92 3.31
CA TRP A 64 9.14 -18.25 4.58
C TRP A 64 10.51 -17.59 4.59
N ILE A 65 10.54 -16.29 4.84
CA ILE A 65 11.75 -15.48 4.91
C ILE A 65 11.89 -14.93 6.31
N GLU A 66 12.97 -15.27 6.98
CA GLU A 66 13.22 -14.89 8.38
C GLU A 66 13.20 -13.37 8.57
N ILE A 67 12.54 -12.93 9.65
CA ILE A 67 12.56 -11.53 10.10
C ILE A 67 13.76 -11.34 11.03
N PRO A 68 14.73 -10.49 10.68
CA PRO A 68 15.88 -10.20 11.53
C PRO A 68 15.47 -9.79 12.95
N GLU A 69 16.25 -10.19 13.94
CA GLU A 69 15.94 -9.91 15.34
C GLU A 69 15.83 -8.40 15.60
N GLU A 70 16.73 -7.59 15.02
CA GLU A 70 16.72 -6.12 15.18
C GLU A 70 15.44 -5.49 14.59
N VAL A 71 14.89 -6.08 13.52
CA VAL A 71 13.60 -5.66 12.96
C VAL A 71 12.46 -6.03 13.92
N ARG A 72 12.47 -7.25 14.49
CA ARG A 72 11.46 -7.70 15.45
C ARG A 72 11.49 -6.89 16.75
N GLU A 73 12.67 -6.50 17.25
CA GLU A 73 12.81 -5.63 18.40
C GLU A 73 12.13 -4.26 18.17
N LEU A 74 12.29 -3.67 17.00
CA LEU A 74 11.58 -2.44 16.66
C LEU A 74 10.07 -2.66 16.47
N TYR A 75 9.66 -3.81 15.96
CA TYR A 75 8.23 -4.16 15.85
C TYR A 75 7.53 -4.20 17.22
N LYS A 76 8.18 -4.61 18.29
CA LYS A 76 7.61 -4.64 19.66
C LYS A 76 7.11 -3.28 20.15
N ILE A 77 7.53 -2.16 19.56
CA ILE A 77 7.05 -0.82 19.93
C ILE A 77 5.53 -0.69 19.72
N TRP A 78 4.96 -1.39 18.71
CA TRP A 78 3.51 -1.30 18.43
C TRP A 78 2.86 -2.63 18.05
N ARG A 79 3.63 -3.66 17.76
CA ARG A 79 3.11 -4.98 17.43
C ARG A 79 3.16 -5.91 18.65
N PRO A 80 2.27 -6.90 18.70
CA PRO A 80 1.17 -7.20 17.78
C PRO A 80 0.07 -6.13 17.78
N THR A 81 -0.48 -5.81 16.60
CA THR A 81 -1.60 -4.87 16.51
C THR A 81 -2.93 -5.57 16.85
N PRO A 82 -3.93 -4.88 17.39
CA PRO A 82 -5.18 -5.52 17.79
C PRO A 82 -6.05 -5.92 16.59
N LEU A 83 -6.77 -7.05 16.74
CA LEU A 83 -7.95 -7.36 15.96
C LEU A 83 -9.18 -6.95 16.77
N VAL A 84 -10.13 -6.28 16.14
CA VAL A 84 -11.32 -5.77 16.83
C VAL A 84 -12.57 -6.15 16.05
N ARG A 85 -13.61 -6.63 16.76
CA ARG A 85 -14.94 -6.84 16.19
C ARG A 85 -15.73 -5.52 16.22
N ALA A 86 -16.18 -5.07 15.07
CA ALA A 86 -16.89 -3.81 14.86
C ALA A 86 -18.38 -3.92 15.24
N THR A 87 -18.67 -4.26 16.50
CA THR A 87 -20.04 -4.51 16.96
C THR A 87 -20.97 -3.30 16.91
N GLY A 88 -20.41 -2.08 16.98
CA GLY A 88 -21.17 -0.84 16.79
C GLY A 88 -21.61 -0.70 15.34
N LEU A 89 -20.73 -0.98 14.40
CA LEU A 89 -21.02 -0.96 12.96
C LEU A 89 -22.02 -2.06 12.58
N GLU A 90 -21.83 -3.30 13.07
CA GLU A 90 -22.78 -4.42 12.87
C GLU A 90 -24.20 -4.01 13.28
N LYS A 91 -24.33 -3.40 14.47
CA LYS A 91 -25.61 -2.92 15.00
C LYS A 91 -26.19 -1.78 14.16
N ALA A 92 -25.38 -0.82 13.73
CA ALA A 92 -25.84 0.31 12.92
C ALA A 92 -26.37 -0.13 11.55
N LEU A 93 -25.75 -1.18 10.95
CA LEU A 93 -26.17 -1.77 9.68
C LEU A 93 -27.35 -2.75 9.83
N ASP A 94 -27.68 -3.16 11.06
CA ASP A 94 -28.69 -4.19 11.33
C ASP A 94 -28.44 -5.46 10.48
N THR A 95 -27.19 -5.95 10.49
CA THR A 95 -26.69 -7.05 9.65
C THR A 95 -26.43 -8.30 10.47
N PRO A 96 -26.63 -9.52 9.92
CA PRO A 96 -26.17 -10.77 10.51
C PRO A 96 -24.66 -11.01 10.34
N ALA A 97 -23.96 -10.14 9.62
CA ALA A 97 -22.52 -10.28 9.39
C ALA A 97 -21.72 -9.98 10.67
N HIS A 98 -20.61 -10.70 10.84
CA HIS A 98 -19.58 -10.41 11.84
C HIS A 98 -18.45 -9.64 11.18
N ILE A 99 -18.22 -8.39 11.60
CA ILE A 99 -17.24 -7.49 10.98
C ILE A 99 -16.03 -7.35 11.90
N TYR A 100 -14.86 -7.71 11.39
CA TYR A 100 -13.58 -7.58 12.10
C TYR A 100 -12.66 -6.63 11.35
N PHE A 101 -11.89 -5.85 12.10
CA PHE A 101 -10.81 -5.05 11.52
C PHE A 101 -9.48 -5.28 12.24
N LYS A 102 -8.43 -5.48 11.46
CA LYS A 102 -7.05 -5.48 11.93
C LYS A 102 -6.59 -4.03 12.02
N ASN A 103 -6.21 -3.58 13.20
CA ASN A 103 -5.98 -2.16 13.47
C ASN A 103 -4.49 -1.78 13.33
N GLU A 104 -4.05 -1.44 12.13
CA GLU A 104 -2.70 -0.94 11.85
C GLU A 104 -2.52 0.56 12.15
N SER A 105 -3.58 1.26 12.55
CA SER A 105 -3.52 2.69 12.87
C SER A 105 -2.79 3.01 14.18
N VAL A 106 -2.50 1.99 14.99
CA VAL A 106 -1.84 2.12 16.31
C VAL A 106 -0.32 2.26 16.23
N SER A 107 0.27 2.16 15.04
CA SER A 107 1.71 2.33 14.88
C SER A 107 2.16 3.77 15.21
N PRO A 108 3.45 4.00 15.55
CA PRO A 108 3.98 5.33 15.87
C PRO A 108 3.73 6.40 14.81
N VAL A 109 3.51 6.00 13.56
CA VAL A 109 3.22 6.90 12.43
C VAL A 109 1.76 6.81 11.96
N GLY A 110 0.94 6.05 12.67
CA GLY A 110 -0.50 5.92 12.42
C GLY A 110 -0.88 5.15 11.17
N SER A 111 -0.02 4.26 10.65
CA SER A 111 -0.31 3.44 9.47
C SER A 111 0.52 2.17 9.38
N HIS A 112 0.06 1.19 8.56
CA HIS A 112 0.73 -0.07 8.25
C HIS A 112 2.12 0.08 7.63
N LYS A 113 2.45 1.23 7.06
CA LYS A 113 3.66 1.40 6.24
C LYS A 113 4.96 1.18 7.01
N LEU A 114 4.93 1.35 8.33
CA LEU A 114 6.07 1.12 9.19
C LEU A 114 6.56 -0.34 9.16
N ASN A 115 5.66 -1.30 8.89
CA ASN A 115 6.01 -2.72 8.77
C ASN A 115 7.03 -3.00 7.65
N SER A 116 7.03 -2.20 6.58
CA SER A 116 8.00 -2.32 5.50
C SER A 116 9.14 -1.29 5.60
N ALA A 117 8.89 -0.13 6.18
CA ALA A 117 9.92 0.89 6.34
C ALA A 117 11.07 0.44 7.24
N ILE A 118 10.77 -0.25 8.34
CA ILE A 118 11.77 -0.78 9.28
C ILE A 118 12.73 -1.77 8.58
N PRO A 119 12.25 -2.86 7.93
CA PRO A 119 13.18 -3.80 7.28
C PRO A 119 13.94 -3.16 6.11
N GLN A 120 13.33 -2.27 5.32
CA GLN A 120 14.06 -1.59 4.25
C GLN A 120 15.22 -0.74 4.79
N ALA A 121 14.99 0.05 5.85
CA ALA A 121 16.05 0.81 6.50
C ALA A 121 17.11 -0.10 7.16
N TYR A 122 16.68 -1.20 7.78
CA TYR A 122 17.60 -2.19 8.35
C TYR A 122 18.55 -2.76 7.31
N PHE A 123 18.03 -3.25 6.18
CA PHE A 123 18.86 -3.87 5.13
C PHE A 123 19.80 -2.83 4.47
N CYS A 124 19.33 -1.60 4.28
CA CYS A 124 20.21 -0.51 3.84
C CYS A 124 21.36 -0.26 4.84
N LYS A 125 21.06 -0.21 6.14
CA LYS A 125 22.09 -0.06 7.18
C LYS A 125 23.04 -1.25 7.23
N LYS A 126 22.53 -2.47 7.10
CA LYS A 126 23.31 -3.71 7.11
C LYS A 126 24.31 -3.77 5.95
N GLU A 127 23.96 -3.22 4.79
CA GLU A 127 24.84 -3.08 3.61
C GLU A 127 25.90 -1.98 3.80
N GLY A 128 25.83 -1.19 4.88
CA GLY A 128 26.77 -0.11 5.17
C GLY A 128 26.42 1.23 4.54
N LEU A 129 25.20 1.40 4.06
CA LEU A 129 24.71 2.67 3.51
C LEU A 129 24.62 3.74 4.60
N THR A 130 24.76 4.99 4.18
CA THR A 130 24.60 6.18 5.04
C THR A 130 23.41 7.03 4.65
N ASN A 131 22.96 6.91 3.39
CA ASN A 131 21.89 7.71 2.83
C ASN A 131 20.84 6.82 2.17
N ILE A 132 19.59 7.22 2.27
CA ILE A 132 18.48 6.64 1.50
C ILE A 132 17.59 7.75 0.93
N THR A 133 16.96 7.45 -0.20
CA THR A 133 15.98 8.34 -0.82
C THR A 133 14.65 7.63 -0.98
N THR A 134 13.59 8.41 -1.07
CA THR A 134 12.27 7.89 -1.38
C THR A 134 11.34 8.98 -1.90
N GLU A 135 10.22 8.57 -2.46
CA GLU A 135 9.08 9.43 -2.75
C GLU A 135 7.97 9.24 -1.71
N THR A 136 7.01 10.15 -1.71
CA THR A 136 5.76 9.96 -0.98
C THR A 136 4.61 10.73 -1.62
N GLY A 137 3.47 10.08 -1.81
CA GLY A 137 2.25 10.73 -2.31
C GLY A 137 1.59 11.59 -1.24
N ALA A 138 0.90 10.97 -0.29
CA ALA A 138 0.17 11.64 0.79
C ALA A 138 1.03 11.93 2.05
N GLY A 139 2.27 11.45 2.09
CA GLY A 139 3.20 11.63 3.22
C GLY A 139 3.26 10.46 4.21
N GLN A 140 2.39 9.47 4.11
CA GLN A 140 2.36 8.33 5.04
C GLN A 140 3.61 7.45 4.94
N TRP A 141 4.07 7.15 3.71
CA TRP A 141 5.29 6.40 3.50
C TRP A 141 6.53 7.18 3.95
N GLY A 142 6.63 8.46 3.55
CA GLY A 142 7.71 9.34 4.00
C GLY A 142 7.81 9.42 5.51
N ALA A 143 6.68 9.55 6.23
CA ALA A 143 6.65 9.55 7.69
C ALA A 143 7.16 8.22 8.29
N ALA A 144 6.73 7.08 7.74
CA ALA A 144 7.16 5.78 8.21
C ALA A 144 8.67 5.56 8.00
N LEU A 145 9.16 5.90 6.81
CA LEU A 145 10.57 5.75 6.51
C LEU A 145 11.45 6.75 7.28
N SER A 146 10.95 7.96 7.57
CA SER A 146 11.68 8.94 8.39
C SER A 146 11.97 8.41 9.79
N TYR A 147 10.97 7.77 10.42
CA TYR A 147 11.16 7.08 11.69
C TYR A 147 12.17 5.93 11.57
N ALA A 148 12.00 5.06 10.57
CA ALA A 148 12.87 3.91 10.37
C ALA A 148 14.33 4.31 10.07
N ALA A 149 14.54 5.32 9.21
CA ALA A 149 15.86 5.86 8.91
C ALA A 149 16.55 6.40 10.17
N LYS A 150 15.81 7.14 10.99
CA LYS A 150 16.33 7.66 12.27
C LYS A 150 16.71 6.53 13.22
N ALA A 151 15.90 5.48 13.33
CA ALA A 151 16.16 4.32 14.21
C ALA A 151 17.47 3.60 13.83
N PHE A 152 17.82 3.55 12.54
CA PHE A 152 19.05 2.91 12.05
C PHE A 152 20.19 3.90 11.75
N GLY A 153 20.04 5.20 12.04
CA GLY A 153 21.08 6.21 11.84
C GLY A 153 21.40 6.46 10.37
N LEU A 154 20.38 6.49 9.51
CA LEU A 154 20.47 6.81 8.08
C LEU A 154 19.97 8.24 7.84
N GLU A 155 20.61 8.96 6.92
CA GLU A 155 20.10 10.21 6.38
C GLU A 155 19.04 9.91 5.31
N LEU A 156 17.94 10.68 5.30
CA LEU A 156 16.82 10.46 4.40
C LEU A 156 16.42 11.73 3.66
N ALA A 157 16.32 11.63 2.32
CA ALA A 157 15.69 12.62 1.45
C ALA A 157 14.35 12.08 0.91
N VAL A 158 13.26 12.83 1.12
CA VAL A 158 11.89 12.47 0.72
C VAL A 158 11.37 13.45 -0.32
N TYR A 159 11.08 12.97 -1.52
CA TYR A 159 10.37 13.73 -2.56
C TYR A 159 8.86 13.56 -2.36
N MET A 160 8.20 14.63 -1.92
CA MET A 160 6.77 14.63 -1.65
C MET A 160 6.00 15.30 -2.79
N VAL A 161 4.98 14.64 -3.32
CA VAL A 161 4.12 15.22 -4.37
C VAL A 161 3.65 16.62 -3.95
N LYS A 162 3.91 17.64 -4.77
CA LYS A 162 3.77 19.08 -4.47
C LYS A 162 2.41 19.43 -3.89
N ILE A 163 1.32 18.97 -4.50
CA ILE A 163 -0.01 19.26 -3.98
C ILE A 163 -0.22 18.72 -2.56
N SER A 164 0.31 17.54 -2.25
CA SER A 164 0.24 16.97 -0.91
C SER A 164 1.17 17.70 0.07
N TYR A 165 2.34 18.15 -0.41
CA TYR A 165 3.27 18.96 0.37
C TYR A 165 2.62 20.26 0.87
N GLU A 166 1.79 20.87 0.04
CA GLU A 166 1.05 22.10 0.35
C GLU A 166 -0.20 21.84 1.21
N GLN A 167 -1.00 20.81 0.86
CA GLN A 167 -2.28 20.51 1.51
C GLN A 167 -2.15 19.75 2.84
N LYS A 168 -1.03 19.05 3.08
CA LYS A 168 -0.82 18.21 4.25
C LYS A 168 0.43 18.61 5.04
N PRO A 169 0.50 19.86 5.58
CA PRO A 169 1.70 20.38 6.23
C PRO A 169 2.15 19.55 7.43
N TYR A 170 1.22 18.95 8.18
CA TYR A 170 1.56 18.12 9.34
C TYR A 170 2.29 16.82 8.98
N ARG A 171 2.06 16.25 7.78
CA ARG A 171 2.84 15.12 7.27
C ARG A 171 4.31 15.50 7.09
N ARG A 172 4.56 16.68 6.52
CA ARG A 172 5.91 17.25 6.39
C ARG A 172 6.54 17.46 7.77
N SER A 173 5.81 18.07 8.70
CA SER A 173 6.32 18.32 10.06
C SER A 173 6.71 17.02 10.77
N ILE A 174 5.95 15.94 10.62
CA ILE A 174 6.30 14.62 11.19
C ILE A 174 7.61 14.11 10.59
N MET A 175 7.77 14.14 9.26
CA MET A 175 9.01 13.71 8.60
C MET A 175 10.22 14.51 9.07
N GLN A 176 10.09 15.83 9.17
CA GLN A 176 11.14 16.73 9.66
C GLN A 176 11.44 16.51 11.15
N THR A 177 10.43 16.20 11.97
CA THR A 177 10.63 15.85 13.39
C THR A 177 11.49 14.60 13.57
N PHE A 178 11.34 13.62 12.66
CA PHE A 178 12.20 12.44 12.59
C PHE A 178 13.54 12.69 11.87
N GLY A 179 13.81 13.93 11.41
CA GLY A 179 15.09 14.33 10.85
C GLY A 179 15.23 14.18 9.34
N ALA A 180 14.15 13.87 8.61
CA ALA A 180 14.21 13.75 7.16
C ALA A 180 14.22 15.12 6.45
N GLN A 181 14.94 15.21 5.34
CA GLN A 181 14.83 16.29 4.39
C GLN A 181 13.61 16.06 3.49
N VAL A 182 12.67 16.99 3.44
CA VAL A 182 11.45 16.87 2.63
C VAL A 182 11.45 17.90 1.52
N ILE A 183 11.33 17.43 0.28
CA ILE A 183 11.43 18.21 -0.95
C ILE A 183 10.11 18.10 -1.70
N ALA A 184 9.51 19.24 -2.09
CA ALA A 184 8.32 19.23 -2.96
C ALA A 184 8.70 18.77 -4.37
N SER A 185 7.96 17.81 -4.93
CA SER A 185 8.17 17.24 -6.27
C SER A 185 7.02 17.63 -7.21
N PRO A 186 7.32 18.16 -8.44
CA PRO A 186 8.64 18.33 -9.04
C PRO A 186 9.47 19.46 -8.43
N SER A 187 10.80 19.28 -8.42
CA SER A 187 11.76 20.22 -7.85
C SER A 187 12.80 20.70 -8.89
N MET A 188 13.49 21.79 -8.58
CA MET A 188 14.61 22.25 -9.38
C MET A 188 15.94 21.53 -9.04
N SER A 189 15.96 20.61 -8.07
CA SER A 189 17.17 19.92 -7.62
C SER A 189 17.61 18.80 -8.55
N THR A 190 16.68 18.17 -9.27
CA THR A 190 16.92 17.05 -10.18
C THR A 190 16.79 17.45 -11.65
N LYS A 191 17.33 16.62 -12.57
CA LYS A 191 17.13 16.83 -14.02
C LYS A 191 15.68 16.52 -14.41
N ALA A 192 15.12 15.45 -13.85
CA ALA A 192 13.73 15.04 -14.09
C ALA A 192 12.76 16.15 -13.67
N GLY A 193 12.91 16.69 -12.45
CA GLY A 193 12.06 17.77 -11.95
C GLY A 193 12.19 19.06 -12.78
N ARG A 194 13.42 19.47 -13.13
CA ARG A 194 13.66 20.65 -14.01
C ARG A 194 12.99 20.50 -15.36
N LYS A 195 13.12 19.35 -16.02
CA LYS A 195 12.48 19.09 -17.31
C LYS A 195 10.95 19.25 -17.21
N ILE A 196 10.33 18.60 -16.24
CA ILE A 196 8.88 18.66 -16.05
C ILE A 196 8.41 20.11 -15.78
N LEU A 197 9.12 20.85 -14.92
CA LEU A 197 8.78 22.23 -14.61
C LEU A 197 9.01 23.19 -15.80
N THR A 198 9.93 22.86 -16.71
CA THR A 198 10.13 23.62 -17.94
C THR A 198 8.98 23.40 -18.91
N ASP A 199 8.55 22.15 -19.08
CA ASP A 199 7.47 21.77 -19.99
C ASP A 199 6.09 22.14 -19.42
N HIS A 200 5.92 22.06 -18.10
CA HIS A 200 4.67 22.30 -17.37
C HIS A 200 4.90 23.10 -16.07
N PRO A 201 5.08 24.44 -16.11
CA PRO A 201 5.46 25.27 -14.95
C PRO A 201 4.51 25.17 -13.74
N ASN A 202 3.23 24.89 -13.98
CA ASN A 202 2.19 24.80 -12.93
C ASN A 202 1.85 23.35 -12.54
N TYR A 203 2.65 22.38 -12.94
CA TYR A 203 2.39 20.98 -12.63
C TYR A 203 2.42 20.72 -11.12
N GLN A 204 1.38 20.06 -10.63
CA GLN A 204 1.19 19.80 -9.21
C GLN A 204 1.89 18.52 -8.70
N GLY A 205 2.58 17.82 -9.60
CA GLY A 205 3.30 16.59 -9.33
C GLY A 205 2.42 15.33 -9.38
N SER A 206 3.08 14.22 -9.67
CA SER A 206 2.54 12.87 -9.57
C SER A 206 3.45 12.02 -8.70
N LEU A 207 2.99 10.83 -8.32
CA LEU A 207 3.86 9.87 -7.64
C LEU A 207 4.99 9.41 -8.57
N GLY A 208 4.69 9.21 -9.86
CA GLY A 208 5.68 8.86 -10.89
C GLY A 208 6.80 9.88 -11.01
N THR A 209 6.47 11.19 -11.01
CA THR A 209 7.47 12.25 -10.98
C THR A 209 8.36 12.18 -9.75
N ALA A 210 7.75 12.01 -8.57
CA ALA A 210 8.50 11.96 -7.31
C ALA A 210 9.41 10.73 -7.24
N ILE A 211 9.00 9.59 -7.82
CA ILE A 211 9.83 8.39 -7.99
C ILE A 211 11.04 8.72 -8.86
N SER A 212 10.84 9.34 -10.03
CA SER A 212 11.94 9.70 -10.94
C SER A 212 12.99 10.58 -10.25
N GLU A 213 12.56 11.56 -9.46
CA GLU A 213 13.47 12.46 -8.73
C GLU A 213 14.23 11.71 -7.61
N ALA A 214 13.55 10.87 -6.84
CA ALA A 214 14.17 10.08 -5.77
C ALA A 214 15.20 9.07 -6.31
N VAL A 215 14.87 8.39 -7.42
CA VAL A 215 15.76 7.46 -8.13
C VAL A 215 16.99 8.21 -8.68
N GLU A 216 16.78 9.37 -9.32
CA GLU A 216 17.90 10.18 -9.82
C GLU A 216 18.87 10.56 -8.71
N LEU A 217 18.35 11.01 -7.55
CA LEU A 217 19.18 11.37 -6.41
C LEU A 217 19.93 10.16 -5.85
N ALA A 218 19.26 9.00 -5.73
CA ALA A 218 19.89 7.77 -5.25
C ALA A 218 21.09 7.36 -6.09
N ILE A 219 20.94 7.39 -7.42
CA ILE A 219 22.01 7.00 -8.37
C ILE A 219 23.18 8.00 -8.33
N GLN A 220 22.93 9.29 -8.09
CA GLN A 220 23.95 10.34 -8.09
C GLN A 220 24.68 10.49 -6.76
N THR A 221 24.14 9.95 -5.67
CA THR A 221 24.69 10.09 -4.32
C THR A 221 25.46 8.84 -3.90
N PRO A 222 26.77 8.97 -3.55
CA PRO A 222 27.54 7.84 -3.03
C PRO A 222 26.90 7.22 -1.77
N ASN A 223 27.00 5.90 -1.62
CA ASN A 223 26.44 5.17 -0.48
C ASN A 223 24.96 5.46 -0.20
N CYS A 224 24.20 5.62 -1.27
CA CYS A 224 22.78 5.91 -1.24
C CYS A 224 22.00 4.87 -2.06
N LYS A 225 20.85 4.47 -1.55
CA LYS A 225 19.88 3.61 -2.26
C LYS A 225 18.48 4.21 -2.17
N TYR A 226 17.67 3.81 -3.12
CA TYR A 226 16.25 4.14 -3.18
C TYR A 226 15.44 3.12 -2.37
N THR A 227 14.33 3.56 -1.79
CA THR A 227 13.37 2.73 -1.05
C THR A 227 11.95 3.05 -1.48
N LEU A 228 11.06 2.07 -1.49
CA LEU A 228 9.71 2.21 -2.04
C LEU A 228 8.64 1.61 -1.13
N GLY A 229 7.56 2.36 -0.92
CA GLY A 229 6.51 2.05 0.06
C GLY A 229 5.42 1.08 -0.40
N SER A 230 5.40 0.67 -1.67
CA SER A 230 4.40 -0.25 -2.23
C SER A 230 4.84 -0.75 -3.61
N VAL A 231 4.01 -1.56 -4.27
CA VAL A 231 4.20 -2.09 -5.63
C VAL A 231 5.18 -3.25 -5.71
N LEU A 232 6.38 -3.12 -5.12
CA LEU A 232 7.42 -4.15 -5.18
C LEU A 232 7.14 -5.32 -4.24
N ASN A 233 7.62 -6.49 -4.63
CA ASN A 233 7.36 -7.77 -3.95
C ASN A 233 7.90 -7.76 -2.51
N HIS A 234 9.12 -7.24 -2.28
CA HIS A 234 9.69 -7.16 -0.94
C HIS A 234 8.84 -6.25 -0.01
N GLY A 235 8.26 -5.15 -0.55
CA GLY A 235 7.35 -4.31 0.22
C GLY A 235 6.06 -5.03 0.61
N MET A 236 5.51 -5.86 -0.29
CA MET A 236 4.33 -6.70 -0.01
C MET A 236 4.65 -7.82 0.98
N LEU A 237 5.81 -8.46 0.84
CA LEU A 237 6.33 -9.49 1.73
C LEU A 237 6.38 -9.00 3.18
N HIS A 238 7.01 -7.84 3.43
CA HIS A 238 7.15 -7.30 4.79
C HIS A 238 5.80 -7.01 5.46
N GLN A 239 4.76 -6.72 4.70
CA GLN A 239 3.43 -6.44 5.24
C GLN A 239 2.71 -7.71 5.73
N THR A 240 3.15 -8.90 5.35
CA THR A 240 2.45 -10.16 5.70
C THR A 240 2.36 -10.42 7.20
N VAL A 241 3.15 -9.75 8.03
CA VAL A 241 3.00 -9.75 9.49
C VAL A 241 1.58 -9.38 9.94
N ILE A 242 0.85 -8.56 9.15
CA ILE A 242 -0.53 -8.13 9.42
C ILE A 242 -1.45 -9.35 9.42
N GLY A 243 -1.45 -10.11 8.33
CA GLY A 243 -2.30 -11.27 8.15
C GLY A 243 -1.88 -12.46 9.03
N LEU A 244 -0.57 -12.67 9.23
CA LEU A 244 -0.05 -13.72 10.11
C LEU A 244 -0.48 -13.53 11.57
N GLU A 245 -0.54 -12.29 12.07
CA GLU A 245 -1.15 -11.99 13.36
C GLU A 245 -2.67 -12.15 13.32
N ALA A 246 -3.32 -11.68 12.25
CA ALA A 246 -4.76 -11.75 12.10
C ALA A 246 -5.28 -13.21 12.07
N GLU A 247 -4.56 -14.16 11.47
CA GLU A 247 -4.88 -15.59 11.48
C GLU A 247 -5.02 -16.10 12.92
N LYS A 248 -3.99 -15.89 13.77
CA LYS A 248 -4.02 -16.29 15.18
C LYS A 248 -5.14 -15.59 15.96
N GLN A 249 -5.40 -14.32 15.64
CA GLN A 249 -6.45 -13.55 16.32
C GLN A 249 -7.86 -13.97 15.90
N MET A 250 -8.07 -14.36 14.63
CA MET A 250 -9.33 -14.95 14.17
C MET A 250 -9.57 -16.32 14.81
N GLU A 251 -8.51 -17.13 15.00
CA GLU A 251 -8.59 -18.38 15.78
C GLU A 251 -8.99 -18.12 17.23
N MET A 252 -8.43 -17.09 17.90
CA MET A 252 -8.83 -16.66 19.24
C MET A 252 -10.31 -16.22 19.29
N ALA A 253 -10.83 -15.66 18.20
CA ALA A 253 -12.23 -15.27 18.07
C ALA A 253 -13.15 -16.50 17.84
N GLY A 254 -12.59 -17.68 17.52
CA GLY A 254 -13.33 -18.88 17.14
C GLY A 254 -14.01 -18.75 15.78
N GLU A 255 -13.51 -17.89 14.91
CA GLU A 255 -14.08 -17.60 13.59
C GLU A 255 -13.01 -17.65 12.48
N TYR A 256 -13.46 -17.85 11.25
CA TYR A 256 -12.63 -17.79 10.06
C TYR A 256 -13.30 -16.83 9.04
N PRO A 257 -12.56 -15.94 8.35
CA PRO A 257 -13.19 -14.98 7.45
C PRO A 257 -13.68 -15.64 6.16
N ASP A 258 -14.92 -15.34 5.78
CA ASP A 258 -15.46 -15.64 4.44
C ASP A 258 -14.93 -14.63 3.41
N VAL A 259 -14.66 -13.40 3.87
CA VAL A 259 -14.19 -12.29 3.03
C VAL A 259 -13.06 -11.54 3.71
N VAL A 260 -11.94 -11.34 3.01
CA VAL A 260 -10.82 -10.49 3.43
C VAL A 260 -10.70 -9.29 2.52
N ILE A 261 -10.63 -8.07 3.09
CA ILE A 261 -10.67 -6.82 2.35
C ILE A 261 -9.46 -5.95 2.70
N GLY A 262 -8.81 -5.37 1.68
CA GLY A 262 -7.79 -4.36 1.87
C GLY A 262 -7.95 -3.20 0.89
N CYS A 263 -7.71 -1.96 1.33
CA CYS A 263 -7.62 -0.84 0.39
C CYS A 263 -6.40 -1.00 -0.51
N PHE A 264 -6.52 -0.58 -1.77
CA PHE A 264 -5.55 -0.89 -2.81
C PHE A 264 -4.99 0.36 -3.52
N GLY A 265 -3.71 0.63 -3.27
CA GLY A 265 -2.89 1.55 -4.06
C GLY A 265 -1.98 0.76 -5.00
N GLY A 266 -0.71 0.55 -4.61
CA GLY A 266 0.21 -0.35 -5.31
C GLY A 266 0.11 -1.81 -4.86
N GLY A 267 -0.50 -2.10 -3.69
CA GLY A 267 -0.76 -3.46 -3.22
C GLY A 267 -0.29 -3.79 -1.80
N SER A 268 0.62 -3.03 -1.17
CA SER A 268 1.27 -3.43 0.07
C SER A 268 0.29 -3.67 1.24
N ASN A 269 -0.67 -2.76 1.48
CA ASN A 269 -1.68 -2.93 2.51
C ASN A 269 -2.56 -4.17 2.27
N PHE A 270 -3.05 -4.31 1.04
CA PHE A 270 -3.87 -5.43 0.62
C PHE A 270 -3.14 -6.77 0.79
N SER A 271 -1.90 -6.84 0.30
CA SER A 271 -1.06 -8.05 0.40
C SER A 271 -0.81 -8.45 1.85
N GLY A 272 -0.58 -7.44 2.72
CA GLY A 272 -0.33 -7.67 4.12
C GLY A 272 -1.43 -8.44 4.83
N ILE A 273 -2.68 -8.06 4.62
CA ILE A 273 -3.82 -8.74 5.25
C ILE A 273 -4.24 -10.00 4.49
N SER A 274 -4.05 -10.05 3.17
CA SER A 274 -4.68 -11.09 2.34
C SER A 274 -3.78 -12.30 2.04
N PHE A 275 -2.46 -12.12 1.87
CA PHE A 275 -1.58 -13.21 1.45
C PHE A 275 -1.56 -14.40 2.40
N PRO A 276 -1.48 -14.23 3.74
CA PRO A 276 -1.57 -15.35 4.66
C PRO A 276 -2.88 -16.14 4.50
N PHE A 277 -4.03 -15.48 4.34
CA PHE A 277 -5.31 -16.14 4.10
C PHE A 277 -5.41 -16.77 2.70
N LEU A 278 -4.82 -16.16 1.67
CA LEU A 278 -4.71 -16.77 0.34
C LEU A 278 -3.86 -18.05 0.35
N ARG A 279 -2.89 -18.17 1.26
CA ARG A 279 -2.15 -19.42 1.48
C ARG A 279 -3.10 -20.58 1.77
N HIS A 280 -4.07 -20.38 2.63
CA HIS A 280 -5.07 -21.43 2.93
C HIS A 280 -5.91 -21.78 1.71
N LYS A 281 -6.25 -20.79 0.86
CA LYS A 281 -6.94 -21.06 -0.42
C LYS A 281 -6.06 -21.83 -1.39
N LEU A 282 -4.79 -21.47 -1.51
CA LEU A 282 -3.83 -22.10 -2.43
C LEU A 282 -3.47 -23.52 -2.00
N LEU A 283 -3.18 -23.74 -0.71
CA LEU A 283 -2.63 -25.00 -0.22
C LEU A 283 -3.69 -25.95 0.35
N GLU A 284 -4.77 -25.42 0.90
CA GLU A 284 -5.79 -26.20 1.62
C GLU A 284 -7.16 -26.19 0.91
N GLY A 285 -7.32 -25.39 -0.15
CA GLY A 285 -8.60 -25.26 -0.86
C GLY A 285 -9.70 -24.56 -0.06
N LYS A 286 -9.34 -23.73 0.94
CA LYS A 286 -10.31 -22.96 1.72
C LYS A 286 -11.12 -22.03 0.82
N ASP A 287 -12.43 -22.02 0.99
CA ASP A 287 -13.32 -21.10 0.28
C ASP A 287 -13.30 -19.74 0.98
N ILE A 288 -12.49 -18.83 0.46
CA ILE A 288 -12.36 -17.46 0.93
C ILE A 288 -12.33 -16.50 -0.25
N ARG A 289 -13.06 -15.40 -0.15
CA ARG A 289 -13.02 -14.29 -1.09
C ARG A 289 -12.05 -13.23 -0.59
N VAL A 290 -11.29 -12.67 -1.52
CA VAL A 290 -10.32 -11.62 -1.20
C VAL A 290 -10.57 -10.44 -2.12
N ILE A 291 -10.87 -9.25 -1.55
CA ILE A 291 -11.32 -8.09 -2.29
C ILE A 291 -10.34 -6.93 -2.13
N ALA A 292 -9.83 -6.44 -3.25
CA ALA A 292 -9.04 -5.22 -3.35
C ALA A 292 -9.96 -4.03 -3.59
N ALA A 293 -9.99 -3.08 -2.64
CA ALA A 293 -10.82 -1.88 -2.74
C ALA A 293 -9.98 -0.68 -3.22
N GLU A 294 -10.22 -0.23 -4.45
CA GLU A 294 -9.48 0.88 -5.08
C GLU A 294 -10.36 2.11 -5.32
N PRO A 295 -9.77 3.31 -5.55
CA PRO A 295 -10.57 4.49 -5.88
C PRO A 295 -11.15 4.43 -7.30
N ALA A 296 -12.41 4.82 -7.48
CA ALA A 296 -13.04 4.97 -8.80
C ALA A 296 -12.34 6.02 -9.70
N SER A 297 -11.53 6.89 -9.11
CA SER A 297 -10.68 7.84 -9.84
C SER A 297 -9.35 7.25 -10.31
N CYS A 298 -8.98 6.05 -9.85
CA CYS A 298 -7.74 5.36 -10.21
C CYS A 298 -7.95 3.83 -10.24
N PRO A 299 -8.85 3.34 -11.12
CA PRO A 299 -9.39 1.98 -11.11
C PRO A 299 -8.51 1.01 -11.89
N LYS A 300 -7.26 0.81 -11.49
CA LYS A 300 -6.27 0.03 -12.23
C LYS A 300 -6.59 -1.47 -12.28
N LEU A 301 -7.12 -2.04 -11.20
CA LEU A 301 -7.50 -3.46 -11.16
C LEU A 301 -8.87 -3.73 -11.81
N THR A 302 -9.80 -2.78 -11.73
CA THR A 302 -11.15 -2.94 -12.30
C THR A 302 -11.22 -2.57 -13.76
N ARG A 303 -10.43 -1.58 -14.24
CA ARG A 303 -10.52 -1.03 -15.60
C ARG A 303 -9.18 -0.93 -16.32
N GLY A 304 -8.04 -1.15 -15.64
CA GLY A 304 -6.72 -1.19 -16.27
C GLY A 304 -6.49 -2.45 -17.11
N GLN A 305 -5.42 -2.47 -17.89
CA GLN A 305 -4.98 -3.62 -18.68
C GLN A 305 -3.74 -4.26 -18.05
N PHE A 306 -3.63 -5.58 -18.20
CA PHE A 306 -2.43 -6.31 -17.81
C PHE A 306 -1.37 -6.14 -18.91
N GLN A 307 -0.31 -5.38 -18.61
CA GLN A 307 0.78 -5.04 -19.52
C GLN A 307 2.07 -4.85 -18.76
N TYR A 308 3.20 -4.87 -19.45
CA TYR A 308 4.43 -4.32 -18.95
C TYR A 308 4.37 -2.78 -18.98
N ASP A 309 4.68 -2.16 -17.85
CA ASP A 309 4.69 -0.71 -17.73
C ASP A 309 5.81 -0.23 -16.80
N PHE A 310 6.19 1.04 -16.90
CA PHE A 310 7.15 1.65 -16.00
C PHE A 310 6.54 1.92 -14.62
N GLY A 311 7.37 1.84 -13.58
CA GLY A 311 6.97 2.25 -12.23
C GLY A 311 6.95 3.77 -12.05
N ASP A 312 7.64 4.52 -12.93
CA ASP A 312 7.84 5.97 -12.86
C ASP A 312 7.53 6.66 -14.19
N GLU A 313 7.33 7.99 -14.12
CA GLU A 313 6.95 8.80 -15.28
C GLU A 313 8.11 9.02 -16.27
N ALA A 314 9.35 9.08 -15.79
CA ALA A 314 10.52 9.31 -16.64
C ALA A 314 11.12 8.02 -17.27
N GLY A 315 10.60 6.84 -16.91
CA GLY A 315 11.09 5.57 -17.43
C GLY A 315 12.47 5.15 -16.89
N TYR A 316 12.79 5.53 -15.66
CA TYR A 316 14.05 5.15 -14.99
C TYR A 316 13.97 3.79 -14.32
N THR A 317 12.76 3.30 -14.07
CA THR A 317 12.53 1.99 -13.44
C THR A 317 12.47 0.87 -14.48
N PRO A 318 12.63 -0.39 -14.08
CA PRO A 318 12.34 -1.53 -14.94
C PRO A 318 10.88 -1.54 -15.42
N LEU A 319 10.63 -2.26 -16.51
CA LEU A 319 9.28 -2.61 -16.95
C LEU A 319 8.76 -3.75 -16.06
N ILE A 320 7.63 -3.51 -15.41
CA ILE A 320 7.01 -4.44 -14.45
C ILE A 320 5.69 -4.93 -15.03
N PRO A 321 5.39 -6.25 -15.01
CA PRO A 321 4.10 -6.77 -15.44
C PRO A 321 3.03 -6.40 -14.41
N MET A 322 2.03 -5.62 -14.82
CA MET A 322 1.02 -5.07 -13.91
C MET A 322 -0.32 -4.83 -14.61
N PHE A 323 -1.39 -4.82 -13.83
CA PHE A 323 -2.58 -4.09 -14.25
C PHE A 323 -2.30 -2.61 -14.12
N THR A 324 -2.41 -1.86 -15.21
CA THR A 324 -2.02 -0.45 -15.28
C THR A 324 -3.05 0.40 -16.00
N LEU A 325 -3.06 1.69 -15.66
CA LEU A 325 -3.75 2.77 -16.39
C LEU A 325 -2.79 3.57 -17.28
N GLY A 326 -1.49 3.17 -17.31
CA GLY A 326 -0.42 3.87 -18.02
C GLY A 326 0.44 4.74 -17.12
N HIS A 327 1.78 4.65 -17.24
CA HIS A 327 2.73 5.40 -16.39
C HIS A 327 2.62 6.94 -16.53
N ASN A 328 2.02 7.43 -17.63
CA ASN A 328 1.71 8.85 -17.84
C ASN A 328 0.33 9.26 -17.29
N PHE A 329 -0.42 8.32 -16.68
CA PHE A 329 -1.71 8.62 -16.07
C PHE A 329 -1.57 9.56 -14.87
N ALA A 330 -2.26 10.69 -14.93
CA ALA A 330 -2.34 11.67 -13.84
C ALA A 330 -3.64 11.46 -13.06
N PRO A 331 -3.59 10.83 -11.87
CA PRO A 331 -4.79 10.59 -11.06
C PRO A 331 -5.46 11.89 -10.62
N ALA A 332 -6.79 11.91 -10.62
CA ALA A 332 -7.56 13.01 -10.07
C ALA A 332 -7.21 13.28 -8.59
N ASN A 333 -7.43 14.52 -8.17
CA ASN A 333 -6.97 15.03 -6.88
C ASN A 333 -7.91 14.67 -5.75
N ILE A 334 -8.04 13.37 -5.45
CA ILE A 334 -8.81 12.85 -4.32
C ILE A 334 -7.96 12.85 -3.04
N HIS A 335 -8.63 12.86 -1.88
CA HIS A 335 -7.95 12.90 -0.58
C HIS A 335 -7.27 11.60 -0.17
N ALA A 336 -7.61 10.46 -0.77
CA ALA A 336 -6.92 9.18 -0.60
C ALA A 336 -5.59 9.14 -1.42
N GLY A 337 -4.67 10.04 -1.15
CA GLY A 337 -3.45 10.25 -1.92
C GLY A 337 -2.53 9.01 -1.97
N GLY A 338 -2.57 8.16 -0.95
CA GLY A 338 -1.82 6.89 -0.91
C GLY A 338 -2.33 5.81 -1.87
N LEU A 339 -3.51 6.00 -2.48
CA LEU A 339 -4.07 5.05 -3.46
C LEU A 339 -3.95 5.55 -4.91
N ARG A 340 -3.43 6.75 -5.14
CA ARG A 340 -3.28 7.38 -6.45
C ARG A 340 -1.99 6.92 -7.15
N TYR A 341 -1.96 5.67 -7.57
CA TYR A 341 -0.87 5.10 -8.35
C TYR A 341 -1.44 4.33 -9.56
N HIS A 342 -0.82 4.49 -10.71
CA HIS A 342 -1.33 3.99 -11.98
C HIS A 342 -1.31 2.46 -12.12
N GLY A 343 -0.41 1.77 -11.38
CA GLY A 343 -0.14 0.36 -11.53
C GLY A 343 -0.43 -0.47 -10.28
N ALA A 344 -0.62 -1.76 -10.47
CA ALA A 344 -0.75 -2.75 -9.40
C ALA A 344 0.51 -3.61 -9.34
N GLY A 345 0.99 -3.95 -8.14
CA GLY A 345 2.13 -4.83 -7.98
C GLY A 345 1.98 -6.17 -8.70
N SER A 346 3.09 -6.70 -9.21
CA SER A 346 3.10 -7.87 -10.11
C SER A 346 2.46 -9.11 -9.48
N ILE A 347 2.68 -9.37 -8.18
CA ILE A 347 2.07 -10.52 -7.48
C ILE A 347 0.54 -10.40 -7.49
N VAL A 348 0.00 -9.25 -7.10
CA VAL A 348 -1.46 -9.04 -7.06
C VAL A 348 -2.04 -9.06 -8.47
N SER A 349 -1.33 -8.52 -9.43
CA SER A 349 -1.74 -8.56 -10.84
C SER A 349 -1.86 -10.00 -11.37
N GLN A 350 -0.89 -10.86 -11.03
CA GLN A 350 -0.96 -12.28 -11.39
C GLN A 350 -2.10 -13.00 -10.66
N LEU A 351 -2.25 -12.78 -9.35
CA LEU A 351 -3.36 -13.37 -8.57
C LEU A 351 -4.74 -12.96 -9.10
N LYS A 352 -4.88 -11.69 -9.55
CA LYS A 352 -6.12 -11.23 -10.18
C LYS A 352 -6.36 -11.92 -11.51
N LYS A 353 -5.33 -12.07 -12.35
CA LYS A 353 -5.40 -12.78 -13.64
C LYS A 353 -5.81 -14.24 -13.44
N ASP A 354 -5.36 -14.85 -12.34
CA ASP A 354 -5.70 -16.23 -11.96
C ASP A 354 -7.10 -16.35 -11.28
N GLY A 355 -7.85 -15.26 -11.13
CA GLY A 355 -9.16 -15.25 -10.49
C GLY A 355 -9.15 -15.46 -8.98
N MET A 356 -7.98 -15.27 -8.34
CA MET A 356 -7.82 -15.42 -6.88
C MET A 356 -8.19 -14.14 -6.11
N VAL A 357 -8.20 -12.99 -6.77
CA VAL A 357 -8.47 -11.66 -6.22
C VAL A 357 -9.60 -11.00 -6.98
N GLU A 358 -10.61 -10.56 -6.23
CA GLU A 358 -11.66 -9.65 -6.71
C GLU A 358 -11.21 -8.19 -6.54
N ALA A 359 -11.74 -7.29 -7.35
CA ALA A 359 -11.50 -5.86 -7.22
C ALA A 359 -12.79 -5.08 -7.31
N VAL A 360 -12.89 -4.03 -6.50
CA VAL A 360 -14.01 -3.08 -6.53
C VAL A 360 -13.47 -1.66 -6.50
N ASP A 361 -14.13 -0.76 -7.19
CA ASP A 361 -13.81 0.66 -7.19
C ASP A 361 -14.85 1.45 -6.39
N ILE A 362 -14.37 2.32 -5.48
CA ILE A 362 -15.22 3.07 -4.56
C ILE A 362 -15.11 4.57 -4.85
N LYS A 363 -16.25 5.26 -4.88
CA LYS A 363 -16.32 6.71 -5.09
C LYS A 363 -15.94 7.48 -3.83
N GLN A 364 -15.35 8.66 -3.99
CA GLN A 364 -14.85 9.47 -2.86
C GLN A 364 -15.93 9.80 -1.81
N LEU A 365 -17.11 10.20 -2.22
CA LEU A 365 -18.18 10.54 -1.27
C LEU A 365 -18.63 9.34 -0.46
N GLU A 366 -18.71 8.17 -1.09
CA GLU A 366 -19.04 6.90 -0.44
C GLU A 366 -17.99 6.51 0.61
N THR A 367 -16.70 6.75 0.32
CA THR A 367 -15.64 6.48 1.30
C THR A 367 -15.75 7.39 2.54
N PHE A 368 -16.08 8.67 2.38
CA PHE A 368 -16.24 9.58 3.53
C PHE A 368 -17.52 9.31 4.32
N GLU A 369 -18.61 8.88 3.67
CA GLU A 369 -19.82 8.41 4.34
C GLU A 369 -19.51 7.19 5.21
N ALA A 370 -18.87 6.17 4.64
CA ALA A 370 -18.44 4.97 5.34
C ALA A 370 -17.47 5.29 6.50
N ALA A 371 -16.51 6.19 6.28
CA ALA A 371 -15.57 6.64 7.29
C ALA A 371 -16.26 7.33 8.47
N THR A 372 -17.24 8.17 8.18
CA THR A 372 -18.02 8.89 9.20
C THR A 372 -18.85 7.93 10.03
N LEU A 373 -19.55 6.99 9.38
CA LEU A 373 -20.31 5.95 10.08
C LEU A 373 -19.40 5.10 10.97
N PHE A 374 -18.25 4.67 10.45
CA PHE A 374 -17.29 3.89 11.21
C PHE A 374 -16.73 4.67 12.41
N ALA A 375 -16.40 5.94 12.24
CA ALA A 375 -15.94 6.79 13.33
C ALA A 375 -17.00 6.95 14.43
N GLN A 376 -18.26 7.13 14.06
CA GLN A 376 -19.38 7.26 15.00
C GLN A 376 -19.70 5.97 15.76
N THR A 377 -19.44 4.80 15.14
CA THR A 377 -19.78 3.49 15.72
C THR A 377 -18.60 2.83 16.45
N GLU A 378 -17.38 3.02 15.98
CA GLU A 378 -16.19 2.36 16.53
C GLU A 378 -15.18 3.32 17.20
N GLY A 379 -15.41 4.65 17.12
CA GLY A 379 -14.61 5.66 17.81
C GLY A 379 -13.23 5.92 17.20
N ILE A 380 -13.00 5.47 15.95
CA ILE A 380 -11.74 5.67 15.24
C ILE A 380 -12.00 6.41 13.94
N ILE A 381 -11.38 7.57 13.75
CA ILE A 381 -11.43 8.31 12.48
C ILE A 381 -10.41 7.64 11.53
N PRO A 382 -10.85 6.98 10.46
CA PRO A 382 -9.94 6.28 9.55
C PRO A 382 -9.26 7.24 8.58
N ALA A 383 -8.09 6.85 8.07
CA ALA A 383 -7.51 7.51 6.90
C ALA A 383 -8.45 7.39 5.69
N PRO A 384 -8.52 8.39 4.79
CA PRO A 384 -9.34 8.30 3.57
C PRO A 384 -9.02 7.08 2.71
N GLU A 385 -7.79 6.60 2.76
CA GLU A 385 -7.37 5.34 2.14
C GLU A 385 -8.09 4.14 2.76
N SER A 386 -8.06 4.03 4.09
CA SER A 386 -8.69 2.92 4.84
C SER A 386 -10.20 2.88 4.64
N ALA A 387 -10.80 4.04 4.40
CA ALA A 387 -12.24 4.19 4.18
C ALA A 387 -12.75 3.40 2.95
N HIS A 388 -11.89 3.12 1.96
CA HIS A 388 -12.25 2.25 0.82
C HIS A 388 -12.51 0.81 1.28
N ALA A 389 -11.69 0.28 2.18
CA ALA A 389 -11.91 -1.06 2.74
C ALA A 389 -13.16 -1.08 3.66
N ILE A 390 -13.42 -0.01 4.41
CA ILE A 390 -14.60 0.12 5.27
C ILE A 390 -15.87 0.15 4.40
N ALA A 391 -15.89 0.96 3.34
CA ALA A 391 -17.03 1.03 2.41
C ALA A 391 -17.32 -0.35 1.79
N THR A 392 -16.29 -1.07 1.37
CA THR A 392 -16.43 -2.42 0.83
C THR A 392 -16.94 -3.41 1.90
N ALA A 393 -16.48 -3.30 3.16
CA ALA A 393 -16.96 -4.14 4.26
C ALA A 393 -18.45 -3.87 4.56
N ILE A 394 -18.89 -2.61 4.49
CA ILE A 394 -20.30 -2.23 4.61
C ILE A 394 -21.13 -2.84 3.48
N GLN A 395 -20.67 -2.73 2.23
CA GLN A 395 -21.37 -3.35 1.08
C GLN A 395 -21.50 -4.87 1.23
N GLU A 396 -20.45 -5.57 1.70
CA GLU A 396 -20.51 -7.03 1.95
C GLU A 396 -21.44 -7.38 3.13
N ALA A 397 -21.51 -6.53 4.16
CA ALA A 397 -22.45 -6.69 5.28
C ALA A 397 -23.92 -6.45 4.86
N GLU A 398 -24.17 -5.49 3.98
CA GLU A 398 -25.49 -5.24 3.39
C GLU A 398 -25.92 -6.42 2.48
N LYS A 399 -25.02 -7.00 1.70
CA LYS A 399 -25.28 -8.23 0.94
C LYS A 399 -25.65 -9.38 1.86
N ALA A 400 -24.92 -9.58 2.97
CA ALA A 400 -25.24 -10.59 3.96
C ALA A 400 -26.65 -10.40 4.54
N LYS A 401 -27.05 -9.15 4.84
CA LYS A 401 -28.40 -8.80 5.29
C LYS A 401 -29.46 -9.14 4.26
N LEU A 402 -29.26 -8.75 3.00
CA LEU A 402 -30.20 -9.01 1.91
C LEU A 402 -30.38 -10.52 1.64
N GLU A 403 -29.29 -11.28 1.77
CA GLU A 403 -29.28 -12.74 1.59
C GLU A 403 -29.82 -13.48 2.83
N GLY A 404 -29.91 -12.81 3.98
CA GLY A 404 -30.28 -13.43 5.25
C GLY A 404 -29.26 -14.46 5.75
N LYS A 405 -27.97 -14.32 5.36
CA LYS A 405 -26.89 -15.25 5.71
C LYS A 405 -25.82 -14.53 6.52
N ALA A 406 -25.44 -15.14 7.65
CA ALA A 406 -24.26 -14.69 8.40
C ALA A 406 -23.00 -14.81 7.53
N ARG A 407 -22.08 -13.86 7.66
CA ARG A 407 -20.81 -13.81 6.94
C ARG A 407 -19.76 -13.16 7.83
N THR A 408 -18.60 -13.76 7.92
CA THR A 408 -17.45 -13.19 8.65
C THR A 408 -16.60 -12.37 7.69
N ILE A 409 -16.52 -11.06 7.95
CA ILE A 409 -15.82 -10.08 7.12
C ILE A 409 -14.61 -9.56 7.91
N LEU A 410 -13.42 -9.69 7.34
CA LEU A 410 -12.18 -9.15 7.88
C LEU A 410 -11.64 -8.06 6.97
N PHE A 411 -11.38 -6.87 7.49
CA PHE A 411 -10.68 -5.84 6.73
C PHE A 411 -9.48 -5.27 7.48
N ASN A 412 -8.53 -4.68 6.73
CA ASN A 412 -7.41 -3.98 7.33
C ASN A 412 -7.71 -2.48 7.48
N LEU A 413 -7.73 -2.00 8.73
CA LEU A 413 -7.73 -0.56 9.04
C LEU A 413 -6.28 -0.05 8.91
N SER A 414 -5.91 0.33 7.71
CA SER A 414 -4.52 0.59 7.30
C SER A 414 -3.88 1.82 7.94
N GLY A 415 -4.69 2.76 8.46
CA GLY A 415 -4.22 3.95 9.15
C GLY A 415 -5.36 4.82 9.69
N HIS A 416 -5.02 5.74 10.63
CA HIS A 416 -5.96 6.74 11.14
C HIS A 416 -5.96 8.03 10.30
N GLY A 417 -7.06 8.80 10.41
CA GLY A 417 -7.29 10.05 9.69
C GLY A 417 -7.01 11.33 10.47
N LEU A 418 -6.46 11.25 11.69
CA LEU A 418 -6.26 12.43 12.55
C LEU A 418 -5.37 13.51 11.93
N ILE A 419 -4.52 13.15 10.98
CA ILE A 419 -3.66 14.09 10.23
C ILE A 419 -4.33 14.53 8.92
N ASP A 420 -5.45 13.92 8.56
CA ASP A 420 -6.19 14.17 7.33
C ASP A 420 -7.53 14.91 7.59
N MET A 421 -7.70 15.55 8.77
CA MET A 421 -8.93 16.22 9.17
C MET A 421 -9.38 17.31 8.19
N ALA A 422 -8.45 17.98 7.51
CA ALA A 422 -8.79 18.93 6.45
C ALA A 422 -9.62 18.30 5.31
N ALA A 423 -9.46 17.00 5.05
CA ALA A 423 -10.29 16.30 4.09
C ALA A 423 -11.72 16.08 4.60
N TYR A 424 -11.88 15.78 5.89
CA TYR A 424 -13.17 15.67 6.55
C TYR A 424 -13.89 17.03 6.61
N ASP A 425 -13.15 18.11 6.87
CA ASP A 425 -13.72 19.48 6.81
C ASP A 425 -14.31 19.78 5.42
N GLN A 426 -13.62 19.41 4.34
CA GLN A 426 -14.12 19.57 2.97
C GLN A 426 -15.35 18.69 2.72
N TYR A 427 -15.39 17.47 3.27
CA TYR A 427 -16.56 16.61 3.17
C TYR A 427 -17.79 17.21 3.86
N PHE A 428 -17.65 17.64 5.12
CA PHE A 428 -18.76 18.25 5.88
C PHE A 428 -19.22 19.60 5.32
N ALA A 429 -18.31 20.33 4.67
CA ALA A 429 -18.66 21.57 3.95
C ALA A 429 -19.34 21.32 2.60
N GLY A 430 -19.49 20.05 2.15
CA GLY A 430 -20.08 19.71 0.86
C GLY A 430 -19.20 20.05 -0.35
N ASN A 431 -17.91 20.26 -0.16
CA ASN A 431 -16.96 20.65 -1.21
C ASN A 431 -16.33 19.48 -1.95
N LEU A 432 -16.56 18.23 -1.49
CA LEU A 432 -16.02 17.06 -2.18
C LEU A 432 -16.94 16.63 -3.32
N THR A 433 -16.34 16.14 -4.38
CA THR A 433 -17.01 15.58 -5.55
C THR A 433 -16.48 14.21 -5.89
N ASN A 434 -17.28 13.41 -6.58
CA ASN A 434 -16.83 12.15 -7.13
C ASN A 434 -16.05 12.38 -8.43
N PHE A 435 -14.89 11.73 -8.53
CA PHE A 435 -14.18 11.60 -9.78
C PHE A 435 -14.29 10.14 -10.24
N VAL A 436 -14.82 9.95 -11.43
CA VAL A 436 -14.87 8.67 -12.10
C VAL A 436 -14.13 8.83 -13.42
N LEU A 437 -13.14 7.98 -13.65
CA LEU A 437 -12.37 7.99 -14.88
C LEU A 437 -13.29 7.58 -16.05
N THR A 438 -13.25 8.29 -17.18
CA THR A 438 -14.02 7.92 -18.36
C THR A 438 -13.34 6.79 -19.13
N ASP A 439 -14.09 6.05 -19.96
CA ASP A 439 -13.50 5.00 -20.81
C ASP A 439 -12.54 5.60 -21.83
N GLU A 440 -12.85 6.79 -22.36
CA GLU A 440 -11.99 7.54 -23.26
C GLU A 440 -10.65 7.89 -22.62
N ASP A 441 -10.65 8.34 -21.36
CA ASP A 441 -9.42 8.66 -20.62
C ASP A 441 -8.58 7.40 -20.38
N VAL A 442 -9.21 6.26 -20.06
CA VAL A 442 -8.52 4.98 -19.90
C VAL A 442 -7.87 4.56 -21.21
N GLU A 443 -8.61 4.54 -22.31
CA GLU A 443 -8.11 4.16 -23.62
C GLU A 443 -6.96 5.08 -24.09
N LYS A 444 -7.10 6.39 -23.91
CA LYS A 444 -6.08 7.37 -24.25
C LYS A 444 -4.77 7.12 -23.50
N ASN A 445 -4.82 6.86 -22.20
CA ASN A 445 -3.62 6.60 -21.42
C ASN A 445 -2.98 5.26 -21.80
N LEU A 446 -3.79 4.20 -21.97
CA LEU A 446 -3.31 2.88 -22.34
C LEU A 446 -2.71 2.83 -23.76
N SER A 447 -3.19 3.68 -24.68
CA SER A 447 -2.64 3.76 -26.05
C SER A 447 -1.17 4.26 -26.09
N GLN A 448 -0.67 4.84 -25.00
CA GLN A 448 0.69 5.34 -24.89
C GLN A 448 1.68 4.28 -24.39
N ILE A 449 1.20 3.12 -23.93
CA ILE A 449 2.04 2.03 -23.45
C ILE A 449 2.50 1.16 -24.60
N GLU A 450 3.79 0.81 -24.61
CA GLU A 450 4.31 -0.18 -25.55
C GLU A 450 3.69 -1.56 -25.27
N LYS A 451 3.04 -2.17 -26.25
CA LYS A 451 2.47 -3.52 -26.11
C LYS A 451 3.57 -4.56 -26.23
N ILE A 452 3.92 -5.17 -25.09
CA ILE A 452 4.93 -6.24 -25.00
C ILE A 452 4.27 -7.60 -24.82
N ILE A 453 3.07 -7.66 -24.19
CA ILE A 453 2.26 -8.86 -23.96
C ILE A 453 0.79 -8.61 -24.32
#